data_7627919caeb4136fd5e8ae45746fc670
#
_entry.id   7627919caeb4136fd5e8ae45746fc670
#
_cell.length_a   1.000
_cell.length_b   1.000
_cell.length_c   1.000
_cell.angle_alpha   90.00
_cell.angle_beta   90.00
_cell.angle_gamma   90.00
#
_symmetry.space_group_name_H-M   'P 1'
#
loop_
_entity.id
_entity.type
_entity.pdbx_description
1 polymer ?
#
loop_
_entity_poly.entity_id
_entity_poly.type
_entity_poly.pdbx_seq_one_letter_code
_entity_poly.pdbx_strand_id
1 'polypeptide(L)'
;MKGVEIQQALETLGLTEYEAKAYISLVEKGTSSAGDLSKITEIPHSKIYEVLMRLEKRKLIETQKGRPILFKAIKPSTSMEGIENQLKSTVEKEYIERKSALEGSYKKKINEISEAQKAVLEELEYLFGKNESVEPSEDIVWTIRGKTNLNTQAKDIILSATNEARLRIPYDDFSEFESTIKAAHSKGVKVQLLVHRLTPSARNLKENAEIFIEESPLPTNCGIILADHKKGMFISENYAQGFKTAGKSVLMVLNHFYDHELEESIKVEN
;
A
#
# COMPACT_ATOMS: atom_id res chain seq x y z
N MET A 1 5.80 45.89 12.54
CA MET A 1 5.50 45.57 11.13
C MET A 1 5.37 46.85 10.35
N LYS A 2 6.05 47.00 9.24
CA LYS A 2 5.90 48.14 8.34
C LYS A 2 4.58 48.03 7.60
N GLY A 3 3.96 49.12 7.20
CA GLY A 3 2.61 49.14 6.57
C GLY A 3 2.44 48.20 5.38
N VAL A 4 3.50 47.96 4.60
CA VAL A 4 3.52 46.98 3.48
C VAL A 4 3.34 45.53 3.94
N GLU A 5 3.93 45.16 5.10
CA GLU A 5 3.79 43.80 5.65
C GLU A 5 2.37 43.52 6.16
N ILE A 6 1.71 44.54 6.73
CA ILE A 6 0.32 44.44 7.21
C ILE A 6 -0.63 44.29 6.02
N GLN A 7 -0.41 45.07 4.96
CA GLN A 7 -1.21 44.98 3.72
C GLN A 7 -1.14 43.59 3.11
N GLN A 8 0.07 43.04 2.95
CA GLN A 8 0.28 41.66 2.41
C GLN A 8 -0.39 40.59 3.29
N ALA A 9 -0.32 40.74 4.62
CA ALA A 9 -1.00 39.82 5.52
C ALA A 9 -2.52 39.88 5.37
N LEU A 10 -3.11 41.07 5.20
CA LEU A 10 -4.55 41.23 4.94
C LEU A 10 -4.96 40.66 3.58
N GLU A 11 -4.11 40.76 2.56
CA GLU A 11 -4.33 40.17 1.26
C GLU A 11 -4.30 38.63 1.35
N THR A 12 -3.40 38.06 2.16
CA THR A 12 -3.38 36.59 2.46
C THR A 12 -4.69 36.17 3.17
N LEU A 13 -5.28 37.04 3.97
CA LEU A 13 -6.61 36.83 4.57
C LEU A 13 -7.77 37.09 3.59
N GLY A 14 -7.48 37.27 2.31
CA GLY A 14 -8.45 37.39 1.23
C GLY A 14 -9.05 38.78 1.02
N LEU A 15 -8.42 39.85 1.52
CA LEU A 15 -8.76 41.21 1.15
C LEU A 15 -8.09 41.56 -0.18
N THR A 16 -8.75 42.36 -0.99
CA THR A 16 -8.09 42.98 -2.14
C THR A 16 -7.16 44.13 -1.68
N GLU A 17 -6.23 44.52 -2.53
CA GLU A 17 -5.32 45.65 -2.25
C GLU A 17 -6.06 46.91 -1.79
N TYR A 18 -7.15 47.26 -2.46
CA TYR A 18 -7.96 48.42 -2.08
C TYR A 18 -8.70 48.24 -0.75
N GLU A 19 -9.23 47.03 -0.49
CA GLU A 19 -9.86 46.71 0.79
C GLU A 19 -8.86 46.79 1.94
N ALA A 20 -7.65 46.26 1.77
CA ALA A 20 -6.59 46.36 2.77
C ALA A 20 -6.16 47.79 3.03
N LYS A 21 -5.92 48.60 1.99
CA LYS A 21 -5.58 50.04 2.13
C LYS A 21 -6.67 50.82 2.85
N ALA A 22 -7.94 50.63 2.46
CA ALA A 22 -9.06 51.32 3.09
C ALA A 22 -9.24 50.91 4.55
N TYR A 23 -9.10 49.61 4.87
CA TYR A 23 -9.23 49.12 6.23
C TYR A 23 -8.09 49.61 7.13
N ILE A 24 -6.84 49.57 6.69
CA ILE A 24 -5.68 50.10 7.44
C ILE A 24 -5.89 51.60 7.73
N SER A 25 -6.30 52.38 6.72
CA SER A 25 -6.55 53.79 6.87
C SER A 25 -7.65 54.10 7.91
N LEU A 26 -8.73 53.26 7.94
CA LEU A 26 -9.79 53.41 8.94
C LEU A 26 -9.32 53.01 10.34
N VAL A 27 -8.44 52.02 10.47
CA VAL A 27 -7.84 51.65 11.77
C VAL A 27 -6.94 52.77 12.29
N GLU A 28 -6.14 53.38 11.42
CA GLU A 28 -5.20 54.45 11.78
C GLU A 28 -5.87 55.80 12.07
N LYS A 29 -6.83 56.20 11.23
CA LYS A 29 -7.45 57.53 11.28
C LYS A 29 -8.74 57.57 12.10
N GLY A 30 -9.34 56.39 12.37
CA GLY A 30 -10.65 56.31 13.01
C GLY A 30 -11.79 56.56 12.02
N THR A 31 -12.82 57.32 12.46
CA THR A 31 -14.01 57.58 11.66
C THR A 31 -13.72 58.53 10.49
N SER A 32 -14.06 58.12 9.26
CA SER A 32 -13.78 58.89 8.04
C SER A 32 -14.92 58.78 7.04
N SER A 33 -15.07 59.82 6.18
CA SER A 33 -15.99 59.77 5.03
C SER A 33 -15.36 59.03 3.83
N ALA A 34 -16.19 58.56 2.90
CA ALA A 34 -15.70 57.95 1.67
C ALA A 34 -14.82 58.91 0.84
N GLY A 35 -15.14 60.18 0.83
CA GLY A 35 -14.37 61.21 0.14
C GLY A 35 -12.97 61.42 0.74
N ASP A 36 -12.86 61.41 2.07
CA ASP A 36 -11.58 61.56 2.77
C ASP A 36 -10.73 60.29 2.59
N LEU A 37 -11.34 59.12 2.69
CA LEU A 37 -10.66 57.84 2.43
C LEU A 37 -10.12 57.75 1.00
N SER A 38 -10.91 58.17 0.01
CA SER A 38 -10.46 58.19 -1.40
C SER A 38 -9.20 59.05 -1.58
N LYS A 39 -9.12 60.19 -0.90
CA LYS A 39 -7.95 61.09 -0.96
C LYS A 39 -6.72 60.50 -0.26
N ILE A 40 -6.91 59.87 0.90
CA ILE A 40 -5.81 59.35 1.72
C ILE A 40 -5.24 58.05 1.12
N THR A 41 -6.11 57.20 0.61
CA THR A 41 -5.72 55.86 0.11
C THR A 41 -5.42 55.85 -1.39
N GLU A 42 -5.64 56.95 -2.08
CA GLU A 42 -5.54 57.03 -3.55
C GLU A 42 -6.48 56.10 -4.31
N ILE A 43 -7.51 55.54 -3.64
CA ILE A 43 -8.53 54.75 -4.27
C ILE A 43 -9.47 55.66 -5.07
N PRO A 44 -9.72 55.38 -6.35
CA PRO A 44 -10.62 56.19 -7.17
C PRO A 44 -11.99 56.35 -6.51
N HIS A 45 -12.53 57.58 -6.54
CA HIS A 45 -13.83 57.90 -5.92
C HIS A 45 -14.98 57.01 -6.45
N SER A 46 -14.88 56.58 -7.70
CA SER A 46 -15.84 55.62 -8.29
C SER A 46 -15.80 54.23 -7.69
N LYS A 47 -14.70 53.86 -7.05
CA LYS A 47 -14.49 52.50 -6.47
C LYS A 47 -14.58 52.47 -4.96
N ILE A 48 -14.37 53.58 -4.26
CA ILE A 48 -14.29 53.60 -2.79
C ILE A 48 -15.56 53.09 -2.13
N TYR A 49 -16.74 53.43 -2.67
CA TYR A 49 -18.01 52.97 -2.11
C TYR A 49 -18.17 51.44 -2.24
N GLU A 50 -17.78 50.89 -3.35
CA GLU A 50 -17.80 49.41 -3.56
C GLU A 50 -16.87 48.70 -2.57
N VAL A 51 -15.66 49.25 -2.37
CA VAL A 51 -14.68 48.73 -1.40
C VAL A 51 -15.25 48.76 0.02
N LEU A 52 -15.84 49.91 0.43
CA LEU A 52 -16.43 50.07 1.75
C LEU A 52 -17.64 49.15 1.97
N MET A 53 -18.50 48.95 0.97
CA MET A 53 -19.60 48.00 1.03
C MET A 53 -19.11 46.56 1.21
N ARG A 54 -18.01 46.16 0.55
CA ARG A 54 -17.40 44.85 0.72
C ARG A 54 -16.80 44.66 2.11
N LEU A 55 -16.12 45.69 2.65
CA LEU A 55 -15.59 45.66 4.01
C LEU A 55 -16.70 45.55 5.06
N GLU A 56 -17.82 46.28 4.86
CA GLU A 56 -19.00 46.20 5.73
C GLU A 56 -19.65 44.83 5.68
N LYS A 57 -19.84 44.25 4.47
CA LYS A 57 -20.35 42.87 4.30
C LYS A 57 -19.49 41.82 5.00
N ARG A 58 -18.18 42.03 5.04
CA ARG A 58 -17.23 41.20 5.77
C ARG A 58 -17.16 41.48 7.27
N LYS A 59 -17.96 42.45 7.77
CA LYS A 59 -17.97 42.86 9.18
C LYS A 59 -16.62 43.41 9.67
N LEU A 60 -15.92 44.10 8.78
CA LEU A 60 -14.63 44.75 9.09
C LEU A 60 -14.81 46.19 9.49
N ILE A 61 -15.89 46.83 9.04
CA ILE A 61 -16.23 48.23 9.32
C ILE A 61 -17.70 48.37 9.67
N GLU A 62 -18.01 49.45 10.35
CA GLU A 62 -19.36 49.94 10.66
C GLU A 62 -19.65 51.21 9.90
N THR A 63 -20.92 51.38 9.51
CA THR A 63 -21.40 52.57 8.78
C THR A 63 -22.35 53.37 9.65
N GLN A 64 -22.05 54.66 9.82
CA GLN A 64 -22.97 55.64 10.46
C GLN A 64 -23.69 56.42 9.37
N LYS A 65 -25.02 56.27 9.32
CA LYS A 65 -25.86 57.04 8.41
C LYS A 65 -25.86 58.51 8.76
N GLY A 66 -25.59 59.37 7.79
CA GLY A 66 -25.53 60.83 7.99
C GLY A 66 -25.21 61.56 6.68
N ARG A 67 -24.97 62.86 6.78
CA ARG A 67 -24.48 63.66 5.65
C ARG A 67 -23.25 64.44 6.14
N PRO A 68 -22.03 63.96 5.83
CA PRO A 68 -21.69 62.79 5.02
C PRO A 68 -21.92 61.48 5.78
N ILE A 69 -21.96 60.33 5.04
CA ILE A 69 -21.91 58.98 5.60
C ILE A 69 -20.51 58.77 6.15
N LEU A 70 -20.40 58.23 7.38
CA LEU A 70 -19.13 57.95 8.05
C LEU A 70 -18.92 56.47 8.24
N PHE A 71 -17.67 56.05 8.10
CA PHE A 71 -17.22 54.67 8.23
C PHE A 71 -16.18 54.57 9.33
N LYS A 72 -16.20 53.47 10.10
CA LYS A 72 -15.28 53.20 11.20
C LYS A 72 -14.88 51.75 11.20
N ALA A 73 -13.59 51.44 11.43
CA ALA A 73 -13.14 50.07 11.60
C ALA A 73 -13.73 49.44 12.87
N ILE A 74 -14.19 48.20 12.76
CA ILE A 74 -14.51 47.37 13.91
C ILE A 74 -13.19 46.97 14.58
N LYS A 75 -13.22 46.71 15.88
CA LYS A 75 -12.01 46.32 16.64
C LYS A 75 -11.29 45.19 15.94
N PRO A 76 -9.99 45.38 15.58
CA PRO A 76 -9.26 44.39 14.79
C PRO A 76 -9.26 42.96 15.37
N SER A 77 -9.17 42.82 16.71
CA SER A 77 -9.23 41.52 17.35
C SER A 77 -10.51 40.71 17.04
N THR A 78 -11.66 41.43 16.98
CA THR A 78 -12.96 40.77 16.71
C THR A 78 -13.17 40.53 15.22
N SER A 79 -12.77 41.47 14.37
CA SER A 79 -12.95 41.31 12.91
C SER A 79 -12.01 40.31 12.31
N MET A 80 -10.77 40.21 12.78
CA MET A 80 -9.79 39.22 12.30
C MET A 80 -10.15 37.80 12.70
N GLU A 81 -10.63 37.58 13.93
CA GLU A 81 -11.14 36.28 14.38
C GLU A 81 -12.28 35.78 13.48
N GLY A 82 -13.19 36.68 13.08
CA GLY A 82 -14.27 36.34 12.15
C GLY A 82 -13.78 35.90 10.77
N ILE A 83 -12.76 36.55 10.22
CA ILE A 83 -12.16 36.23 8.94
C ILE A 83 -11.42 34.87 9.04
N GLU A 84 -10.61 34.68 10.08
CA GLU A 84 -9.86 33.45 10.31
C GLU A 84 -10.79 32.24 10.38
N ASN A 85 -11.86 32.31 11.17
CA ASN A 85 -12.84 31.24 11.29
C ASN A 85 -13.55 30.94 9.96
N GLN A 86 -13.88 31.96 9.18
CA GLN A 86 -14.51 31.80 7.88
C GLN A 86 -13.55 31.13 6.89
N LEU A 87 -12.28 31.52 6.84
CA LEU A 87 -11.27 30.93 5.97
C LEU A 87 -10.99 29.47 6.36
N LYS A 88 -10.80 29.20 7.66
CA LYS A 88 -10.61 27.84 8.17
C LYS A 88 -11.78 26.91 7.76
N SER A 89 -13.01 27.36 7.96
CA SER A 89 -14.20 26.60 7.56
C SER A 89 -14.28 26.34 6.05
N THR A 90 -13.84 27.30 5.23
CA THR A 90 -13.82 27.12 3.77
C THR A 90 -12.77 26.08 3.35
N VAL A 91 -11.54 26.20 3.88
CA VAL A 91 -10.45 25.25 3.60
C VAL A 91 -10.81 23.85 4.09
N GLU A 92 -11.45 23.73 5.25
CA GLU A 92 -11.88 22.45 5.81
C GLU A 92 -12.95 21.78 4.94
N LYS A 93 -13.93 22.54 4.45
CA LYS A 93 -14.93 22.03 3.50
C LYS A 93 -14.29 21.52 2.21
N GLU A 94 -13.41 22.32 1.61
CA GLU A 94 -12.69 21.91 0.39
C GLU A 94 -11.85 20.65 0.62
N TYR A 95 -11.19 20.55 1.77
CA TYR A 95 -10.42 19.34 2.13
C TYR A 95 -11.32 18.10 2.22
N ILE A 96 -12.46 18.22 2.93
CA ILE A 96 -13.40 17.10 3.09
C ILE A 96 -13.96 16.65 1.73
N GLU A 97 -14.36 17.61 0.88
CA GLU A 97 -14.88 17.31 -0.47
C GLU A 97 -13.84 16.61 -1.35
N ARG A 98 -12.60 17.12 -1.37
CA ARG A 98 -11.51 16.52 -2.14
C ARG A 98 -11.15 15.11 -1.62
N LYS A 99 -11.12 14.95 -0.29
CA LYS A 99 -10.86 13.65 0.34
C LYS A 99 -11.94 12.64 -0.03
N SER A 100 -13.20 13.00 0.09
CA SER A 100 -14.33 12.13 -0.26
C SER A 100 -14.33 11.73 -1.75
N ALA A 101 -14.05 12.68 -2.64
CA ALA A 101 -13.95 12.40 -4.08
C ALA A 101 -12.79 11.42 -4.39
N LEU A 102 -11.64 11.61 -3.73
CA LEU A 102 -10.48 10.73 -3.89
C LEU A 102 -10.76 9.32 -3.38
N GLU A 103 -11.36 9.19 -2.19
CA GLU A 103 -11.75 7.90 -1.62
C GLU A 103 -12.78 7.16 -2.50
N GLY A 104 -13.74 7.90 -3.07
CA GLY A 104 -14.71 7.36 -4.00
C GLY A 104 -14.06 6.81 -5.28
N SER A 105 -13.14 7.58 -5.88
CA SER A 105 -12.42 7.16 -7.08
C SER A 105 -11.51 5.96 -6.81
N TYR A 106 -10.84 5.94 -5.66
CA TYR A 106 -10.01 4.83 -5.22
C TYR A 106 -10.83 3.54 -5.08
N LYS A 107 -11.95 3.58 -4.34
CA LYS A 107 -12.84 2.43 -4.15
C LYS A 107 -13.36 1.89 -5.50
N LYS A 108 -13.78 2.80 -6.38
CA LYS A 108 -14.24 2.42 -7.73
C LYS A 108 -13.15 1.68 -8.50
N LYS A 109 -11.91 2.19 -8.47
CA LYS A 109 -10.78 1.57 -9.17
C LYS A 109 -10.42 0.19 -8.62
N ILE A 110 -10.45 0.03 -7.28
CA ILE A 110 -10.20 -1.27 -6.65
C ILE A 110 -11.30 -2.28 -7.03
N ASN A 111 -12.58 -1.86 -7.05
CA ASN A 111 -13.66 -2.74 -7.46
C ASN A 111 -13.54 -3.16 -8.93
N GLU A 112 -13.23 -2.23 -9.84
CA GLU A 112 -12.99 -2.54 -11.26
C GLU A 112 -11.87 -3.58 -11.44
N ILE A 113 -10.77 -3.44 -10.70
CA ILE A 113 -9.66 -4.40 -10.74
C ILE A 113 -10.11 -5.77 -10.21
N SER A 114 -10.84 -5.81 -9.10
CA SER A 114 -11.33 -7.06 -8.50
C SER A 114 -12.32 -7.79 -9.41
N GLU A 115 -13.24 -7.06 -10.03
CA GLU A 115 -14.21 -7.64 -10.99
C GLU A 115 -13.51 -8.17 -12.24
N ALA A 116 -12.56 -7.41 -12.79
CA ALA A 116 -11.77 -7.85 -13.94
C ALA A 116 -10.95 -9.11 -13.62
N GLN A 117 -10.31 -9.15 -12.44
CA GLN A 117 -9.56 -10.33 -11.97
C GLN A 117 -10.48 -11.55 -11.87
N LYS A 118 -11.66 -11.40 -11.27
CA LYS A 118 -12.61 -12.50 -11.09
C LYS A 118 -13.08 -13.06 -12.45
N ALA A 119 -13.47 -12.18 -13.37
CA ALA A 119 -13.94 -12.58 -14.70
C ALA A 119 -12.83 -13.31 -15.49
N VAL A 120 -11.60 -12.79 -15.44
CA VAL A 120 -10.45 -13.42 -16.11
C VAL A 120 -10.11 -14.77 -15.47
N LEU A 121 -10.16 -14.86 -14.14
CA LEU A 121 -9.84 -16.08 -13.41
C LEU A 121 -10.83 -17.21 -13.75
N GLU A 122 -12.14 -16.93 -13.72
CA GLU A 122 -13.18 -17.90 -14.06
C GLU A 122 -12.98 -18.48 -15.47
N GLU A 123 -12.71 -17.64 -16.45
CA GLU A 123 -12.51 -18.10 -17.84
C GLU A 123 -11.20 -18.86 -18.02
N LEU A 124 -10.11 -18.38 -17.41
CA LEU A 124 -8.81 -19.04 -17.51
C LEU A 124 -8.80 -20.39 -16.78
N GLU A 125 -9.43 -20.52 -15.62
CA GLU A 125 -9.55 -21.80 -14.92
C GLU A 125 -10.38 -22.80 -15.72
N TYR A 126 -11.47 -22.37 -16.36
CA TYR A 126 -12.25 -23.22 -17.26
C TYR A 126 -11.40 -23.72 -18.43
N LEU A 127 -10.61 -22.85 -19.08
CA LEU A 127 -9.73 -23.22 -20.18
C LEU A 127 -8.59 -24.12 -19.73
N PHE A 128 -8.04 -23.86 -18.54
CA PHE A 128 -6.96 -24.67 -17.95
C PHE A 128 -7.45 -26.10 -17.67
N GLY A 129 -8.60 -26.24 -17.03
CA GLY A 129 -9.17 -27.56 -16.70
C GLY A 129 -9.47 -28.42 -17.93
N LYS A 130 -9.76 -27.82 -19.09
CA LYS A 130 -9.90 -28.56 -20.36
C LYS A 130 -8.60 -29.18 -20.82
N ASN A 131 -7.45 -28.62 -20.47
CA ASN A 131 -6.14 -29.08 -20.90
C ASN A 131 -5.48 -30.05 -19.92
N GLU A 132 -5.96 -30.15 -18.66
CA GLU A 132 -5.42 -31.12 -17.68
C GLU A 132 -5.68 -32.59 -18.04
N SER A 133 -6.58 -32.88 -18.99
CA SER A 133 -6.86 -34.22 -19.45
C SER A 133 -5.81 -34.81 -20.42
N VAL A 134 -4.82 -34.00 -20.82
CA VAL A 134 -3.68 -34.49 -21.59
C VAL A 134 -2.59 -34.86 -20.58
N GLU A 135 -2.51 -36.16 -20.21
CA GLU A 135 -1.33 -36.67 -19.49
C GLU A 135 -0.08 -36.24 -20.26
N PRO A 136 0.88 -35.56 -19.60
CA PRO A 136 2.13 -35.25 -20.28
C PRO A 136 2.79 -36.56 -20.73
N SER A 137 2.71 -36.83 -22.00
CA SER A 137 3.48 -37.96 -22.58
C SER A 137 4.95 -37.59 -22.43
N GLU A 138 5.67 -38.40 -21.66
CA GLU A 138 7.11 -38.38 -21.50
C GLU A 138 7.67 -37.30 -20.55
N ASP A 139 8.92 -37.54 -20.10
CA ASP A 139 9.67 -36.84 -19.06
C ASP A 139 9.84 -35.32 -19.29
N ILE A 140 8.74 -34.56 -19.19
CA ILE A 140 8.74 -33.12 -19.36
C ILE A 140 9.27 -32.44 -18.09
N VAL A 141 10.25 -31.59 -18.29
CA VAL A 141 10.86 -30.77 -17.26
C VAL A 141 10.58 -29.30 -17.55
N TRP A 142 9.90 -28.61 -16.63
CA TRP A 142 9.59 -27.20 -16.74
C TRP A 142 10.60 -26.35 -15.99
N THR A 143 11.42 -25.59 -16.69
CA THR A 143 12.39 -24.68 -16.06
C THR A 143 11.69 -23.48 -15.46
N ILE A 144 12.06 -23.13 -14.22
CA ILE A 144 11.54 -22.00 -13.46
C ILE A 144 12.70 -21.09 -13.10
N ARG A 145 12.52 -19.76 -13.21
CA ARG A 145 13.54 -18.76 -12.89
C ARG A 145 13.04 -17.78 -11.86
N GLY A 146 13.92 -17.40 -10.95
CA GLY A 146 13.71 -16.40 -9.93
C GLY A 146 13.04 -16.92 -8.66
N LYS A 147 13.53 -16.44 -7.50
CA LYS A 147 13.15 -16.92 -6.16
C LYS A 147 11.63 -16.91 -5.93
N THR A 148 10.96 -15.83 -6.30
CA THR A 148 9.50 -15.70 -6.08
C THR A 148 8.73 -16.79 -6.84
N ASN A 149 9.06 -17.01 -8.11
CA ASN A 149 8.41 -18.04 -8.91
C ASN A 149 8.71 -19.45 -8.37
N LEU A 150 9.97 -19.71 -7.98
CA LEU A 150 10.36 -20.97 -7.38
C LEU A 150 9.57 -21.26 -6.10
N ASN A 151 9.47 -20.27 -5.20
CA ASN A 151 8.71 -20.41 -3.95
C ASN A 151 7.22 -20.61 -4.22
N THR A 152 6.62 -19.91 -5.19
CA THR A 152 5.21 -20.10 -5.56
C THR A 152 4.96 -21.51 -6.05
N GLN A 153 5.74 -21.99 -7.02
CA GLN A 153 5.58 -23.34 -7.56
C GLN A 153 5.87 -24.42 -6.51
N ALA A 154 6.82 -24.20 -5.61
CA ALA A 154 7.10 -25.07 -4.48
C ALA A 154 5.89 -25.20 -3.54
N LYS A 155 5.25 -24.07 -3.18
CA LYS A 155 4.04 -24.06 -2.37
C LYS A 155 2.88 -24.81 -3.05
N ASP A 156 2.71 -24.64 -4.36
CA ASP A 156 1.69 -25.35 -5.14
C ASP A 156 1.92 -26.87 -5.11
N ILE A 157 3.17 -27.34 -5.25
CA ILE A 157 3.50 -28.76 -5.17
C ILE A 157 3.19 -29.29 -3.77
N ILE A 158 3.62 -28.61 -2.71
CA ILE A 158 3.35 -29.02 -1.31
C ILE A 158 1.85 -29.12 -1.05
N LEU A 159 1.05 -28.14 -1.49
CA LEU A 159 -0.40 -28.11 -1.30
C LEU A 159 -1.15 -29.14 -2.15
N SER A 160 -0.53 -29.63 -3.24
CA SER A 160 -1.10 -30.69 -4.10
C SER A 160 -0.89 -32.09 -3.54
N ALA A 161 -0.06 -32.26 -2.50
CA ALA A 161 0.15 -33.54 -1.85
C ALA A 161 -1.12 -34.03 -1.16
N THR A 162 -1.40 -35.32 -1.28
CA THR A 162 -2.54 -36.00 -0.64
C THR A 162 -2.12 -36.95 0.46
N ASN A 163 -0.93 -37.56 0.35
CA ASN A 163 -0.41 -38.52 1.30
C ASN A 163 0.87 -38.01 1.98
N GLU A 164 1.85 -37.60 1.18
CA GLU A 164 3.12 -37.12 1.73
C GLU A 164 3.73 -35.98 0.94
N ALA A 165 4.43 -35.11 1.65
CA ALA A 165 5.27 -34.05 1.10
C ALA A 165 6.67 -34.14 1.72
N ARG A 166 7.71 -34.21 0.88
CA ARG A 166 9.11 -34.34 1.25
C ARG A 166 9.86 -33.09 0.81
N LEU A 167 10.55 -32.45 1.72
CA LEU A 167 11.16 -31.14 1.49
C LEU A 167 12.59 -31.10 1.97
N ARG A 168 13.48 -30.67 1.08
CA ARG A 168 14.82 -30.16 1.35
C ARG A 168 14.90 -28.78 0.73
N ILE A 169 15.12 -27.75 1.54
CA ILE A 169 15.09 -26.36 1.09
C ILE A 169 16.50 -25.77 1.21
N PRO A 170 16.98 -24.99 0.21
CA PRO A 170 18.29 -24.36 0.30
C PRO A 170 18.45 -23.55 1.60
N TYR A 171 19.60 -23.75 2.25
CA TYR A 171 19.96 -23.10 3.53
C TYR A 171 19.04 -23.41 4.73
N ASP A 172 18.18 -24.45 4.63
CA ASP A 172 17.22 -24.84 5.66
C ASP A 172 16.30 -23.70 6.11
N ASP A 173 16.01 -22.75 5.20
CA ASP A 173 15.14 -21.60 5.48
C ASP A 173 13.70 -21.91 5.08
N PHE A 174 12.93 -22.43 6.03
CA PHE A 174 11.51 -22.75 5.85
C PHE A 174 10.56 -21.58 6.14
N SER A 175 11.04 -20.38 6.43
CA SER A 175 10.21 -19.24 6.80
C SER A 175 9.11 -18.91 5.77
N GLU A 176 9.43 -19.01 4.50
CA GLU A 176 8.50 -18.80 3.38
C GLU A 176 7.47 -19.93 3.22
N PHE A 177 7.72 -21.08 3.83
CA PHE A 177 6.92 -22.30 3.67
C PHE A 177 6.13 -22.71 4.92
N GLU A 178 6.36 -22.08 6.07
CA GLU A 178 5.73 -22.44 7.33
C GLU A 178 4.20 -22.58 7.24
N SER A 179 3.53 -21.56 6.71
CA SER A 179 2.08 -21.58 6.58
C SER A 179 1.58 -22.69 5.64
N THR A 180 2.32 -22.95 4.57
CA THR A 180 2.00 -23.97 3.57
C THR A 180 2.17 -25.37 4.15
N ILE A 181 3.24 -25.61 4.91
CA ILE A 181 3.53 -26.90 5.57
C ILE A 181 2.46 -27.17 6.64
N LYS A 182 2.13 -26.18 7.47
CA LYS A 182 1.04 -26.31 8.45
C LYS A 182 -0.30 -26.60 7.80
N ALA A 183 -0.60 -25.96 6.66
CA ALA A 183 -1.83 -26.21 5.91
C ALA A 183 -1.86 -27.63 5.29
N ALA A 184 -0.75 -28.13 4.77
CA ALA A 184 -0.66 -29.51 4.27
C ALA A 184 -0.83 -30.54 5.42
N HIS A 185 -0.13 -30.34 6.54
CA HIS A 185 -0.26 -31.19 7.73
C HIS A 185 -1.71 -31.22 8.27
N SER A 186 -2.38 -30.06 8.34
CA SER A 186 -3.79 -29.99 8.80
C SER A 186 -4.77 -30.75 7.90
N LYS A 187 -4.41 -31.03 6.65
CA LYS A 187 -5.15 -31.90 5.72
C LYS A 187 -4.82 -33.39 5.86
N GLY A 188 -3.94 -33.75 6.81
CA GLY A 188 -3.51 -35.14 7.03
C GLY A 188 -2.32 -35.58 6.17
N VAL A 189 -1.67 -34.66 5.47
CA VAL A 189 -0.46 -34.95 4.67
C VAL A 189 0.72 -35.20 5.62
N LYS A 190 1.43 -36.29 5.45
CA LYS A 190 2.68 -36.56 6.16
C LYS A 190 3.76 -35.65 5.58
N VAL A 191 4.34 -34.78 6.39
CA VAL A 191 5.42 -33.87 5.93
C VAL A 191 6.76 -34.33 6.49
N GLN A 192 7.78 -34.43 5.65
CA GLN A 192 9.15 -34.74 6.03
C GLN A 192 10.08 -33.61 5.60
N LEU A 193 10.90 -33.13 6.52
CA LEU A 193 11.91 -32.11 6.29
C LEU A 193 13.30 -32.71 6.44
N LEU A 194 14.11 -32.63 5.40
CA LEU A 194 15.50 -33.01 5.42
C LEU A 194 16.35 -31.75 5.50
N VAL A 195 17.19 -31.63 6.52
CA VAL A 195 17.95 -30.41 6.84
C VAL A 195 19.41 -30.73 7.12
N HIS A 196 20.31 -29.79 6.79
CA HIS A 196 21.73 -29.88 7.22
C HIS A 196 21.87 -29.53 8.70
N ARG A 197 21.03 -28.59 9.17
CA ARG A 197 21.03 -28.14 10.55
C ARG A 197 19.64 -27.68 10.99
N LEU A 198 19.36 -27.82 12.26
CA LEU A 198 18.07 -27.40 12.83
C LEU A 198 18.01 -25.87 13.01
N THR A 199 17.57 -25.16 11.97
CA THR A 199 17.34 -23.71 11.99
C THR A 199 16.12 -23.33 12.85
N PRO A 200 15.94 -22.06 13.26
CA PRO A 200 14.73 -21.62 13.96
C PRO A 200 13.45 -21.89 13.15
N SER A 201 13.45 -21.66 11.83
CA SER A 201 12.28 -21.93 10.97
C SER A 201 11.94 -23.42 10.88
N ALA A 202 12.94 -24.30 10.78
CA ALA A 202 12.72 -25.75 10.83
C ALA A 202 12.19 -26.18 12.20
N ARG A 203 12.75 -25.61 13.30
CA ARG A 203 12.33 -25.94 14.68
C ARG A 203 10.87 -25.59 14.95
N ASN A 204 10.35 -24.50 14.37
CA ASN A 204 8.94 -24.09 14.48
C ASN A 204 7.96 -25.08 13.83
N LEU A 205 8.48 -26.03 13.04
CA LEU A 205 7.68 -27.02 12.33
C LEU A 205 7.70 -28.41 12.98
N LYS A 206 8.33 -28.60 14.15
CA LYS A 206 8.43 -29.90 14.83
C LYS A 206 7.08 -30.59 15.08
N GLU A 207 6.04 -29.83 15.35
CA GLU A 207 4.68 -30.36 15.56
C GLU A 207 3.95 -30.69 14.25
N ASN A 208 4.46 -30.22 13.11
CA ASN A 208 3.79 -30.30 11.81
C ASN A 208 4.54 -31.17 10.80
N ALA A 209 5.78 -31.57 11.10
CA ALA A 209 6.62 -32.34 10.19
C ALA A 209 7.61 -33.23 10.95
N GLU A 210 7.94 -34.36 10.37
CA GLU A 210 9.10 -35.16 10.81
C GLU A 210 10.38 -34.52 10.27
N ILE A 211 11.35 -34.23 11.14
CA ILE A 211 12.59 -33.53 10.79
C ILE A 211 13.75 -34.51 10.87
N PHE A 212 14.56 -34.53 9.84
CA PHE A 212 15.74 -35.39 9.70
C PHE A 212 16.96 -34.50 9.46
N ILE A 213 18.08 -34.75 10.16
CA ILE A 213 19.35 -34.03 10.00
C ILE A 213 20.29 -34.90 9.22
N GLU A 214 20.81 -34.42 8.10
CA GLU A 214 21.82 -35.10 7.29
C GLU A 214 23.14 -35.26 8.07
N GLU A 215 23.68 -36.47 8.16
CA GLU A 215 24.99 -36.71 8.83
C GLU A 215 26.17 -36.26 7.97
N SER A 216 26.08 -36.49 6.65
CA SER A 216 27.10 -36.11 5.69
C SER A 216 26.50 -35.25 4.59
N PRO A 217 26.24 -33.94 4.87
CA PRO A 217 25.54 -33.11 3.90
C PRO A 217 26.35 -32.98 2.60
N LEU A 218 25.64 -33.06 1.48
CA LEU A 218 26.23 -32.82 0.17
C LEU A 218 26.88 -31.42 0.12
N PRO A 219 27.92 -31.25 -0.70
CA PRO A 219 28.62 -29.95 -0.84
C PRO A 219 27.75 -28.86 -1.47
N THR A 220 26.49 -29.16 -1.80
CA THR A 220 25.57 -28.20 -2.45
C THR A 220 24.30 -28.02 -1.63
N ASN A 221 23.92 -26.77 -1.40
CA ASN A 221 22.65 -26.42 -0.73
C ASN A 221 21.46 -26.38 -1.71
N CYS A 222 21.31 -27.40 -2.57
CA CYS A 222 20.16 -27.47 -3.47
C CYS A 222 18.87 -27.82 -2.71
N GLY A 223 17.71 -27.43 -3.26
CA GLY A 223 16.40 -27.82 -2.74
C GLY A 223 15.76 -28.91 -3.57
N ILE A 224 15.01 -29.79 -2.90
CA ILE A 224 14.17 -30.82 -3.51
C ILE A 224 12.84 -30.83 -2.80
N ILE A 225 11.76 -30.81 -3.58
CA ILE A 225 10.39 -30.87 -3.08
C ILE A 225 9.70 -31.99 -3.86
N LEU A 226 9.09 -32.91 -3.15
CA LEU A 226 8.38 -34.04 -3.72
C LEU A 226 6.99 -34.14 -3.11
N ALA A 227 5.99 -34.45 -3.92
CA ALA A 227 4.61 -34.70 -3.50
C ALA A 227 4.13 -36.05 -4.03
N ASP A 228 3.76 -36.95 -3.14
CA ASP A 228 3.18 -38.29 -3.42
C ASP A 228 3.98 -39.13 -4.44
N HIS A 229 5.28 -38.90 -4.57
CA HIS A 229 6.14 -39.46 -5.63
C HIS A 229 5.68 -39.15 -7.08
N LYS A 230 4.71 -38.26 -7.25
CA LYS A 230 4.08 -37.93 -8.55
C LYS A 230 4.46 -36.58 -9.10
N LYS A 231 4.87 -35.66 -8.25
CA LYS A 231 5.33 -34.33 -8.62
C LYS A 231 6.63 -34.04 -7.91
N GLY A 232 7.56 -33.40 -8.61
CA GLY A 232 8.85 -33.06 -8.04
C GLY A 232 9.35 -31.72 -8.54
N MET A 233 10.18 -31.11 -7.71
CA MET A 233 10.84 -29.86 -8.01
C MET A 233 12.28 -29.88 -7.49
N PHE A 234 13.19 -29.36 -8.30
CA PHE A 234 14.55 -29.05 -7.92
C PHE A 234 14.76 -27.55 -7.87
N ILE A 235 15.48 -27.07 -6.87
CA ILE A 235 15.83 -25.66 -6.67
C ILE A 235 17.34 -25.54 -6.56
N SER A 236 17.95 -24.70 -7.41
CA SER A 236 19.38 -24.41 -7.30
C SER A 236 19.69 -23.67 -6.01
N GLU A 237 20.90 -23.83 -5.49
CA GLU A 237 21.37 -23.25 -4.23
C GLU A 237 21.10 -21.74 -4.09
N ASN A 238 21.30 -20.99 -5.14
CA ASN A 238 21.14 -19.53 -5.14
C ASN A 238 19.72 -19.05 -5.49
N TYR A 239 18.75 -19.97 -5.63
CA TYR A 239 17.40 -19.66 -6.12
C TYR A 239 17.34 -18.96 -7.48
N ALA A 240 18.39 -19.03 -8.27
CA ALA A 240 18.40 -18.41 -9.60
C ALA A 240 17.49 -19.16 -10.58
N GLN A 241 17.50 -20.47 -10.48
CA GLN A 241 16.72 -21.37 -11.35
C GLN A 241 16.41 -22.68 -10.65
N GLY A 242 15.43 -23.38 -11.19
CA GLY A 242 15.06 -24.72 -10.80
C GLY A 242 14.20 -25.34 -11.88
N PHE A 243 13.69 -26.50 -11.63
CA PHE A 243 12.72 -27.14 -12.53
C PHE A 243 11.65 -27.87 -11.75
N LYS A 244 10.48 -28.05 -12.35
CA LYS A 244 9.43 -28.96 -11.88
C LYS A 244 9.14 -30.03 -12.93
N THR A 245 8.70 -31.19 -12.46
CA THR A 245 8.38 -32.31 -13.31
C THR A 245 7.29 -33.20 -12.69
N ALA A 246 6.55 -33.88 -13.55
CA ALA A 246 5.72 -35.05 -13.24
C ALA A 246 6.20 -36.29 -14.03
N GLY A 247 7.30 -36.16 -14.78
CA GLY A 247 7.91 -37.21 -15.57
C GLY A 247 8.52 -38.33 -14.71
N LYS A 248 8.19 -39.59 -15.02
CA LYS A 248 8.54 -40.76 -14.20
C LYS A 248 10.05 -40.96 -14.02
N SER A 249 10.83 -40.77 -15.08
CA SER A 249 12.28 -40.98 -15.05
C SER A 249 12.99 -39.95 -14.17
N VAL A 250 12.61 -38.66 -14.29
CA VAL A 250 13.19 -37.60 -13.48
C VAL A 250 12.74 -37.70 -12.03
N LEU A 251 11.47 -38.03 -11.80
CA LEU A 251 10.94 -38.27 -10.44
C LEU A 251 11.65 -39.45 -9.76
N MET A 252 11.94 -40.53 -10.48
CA MET A 252 12.69 -41.64 -9.94
C MET A 252 14.07 -41.19 -9.42
N VAL A 253 14.77 -40.36 -10.18
CA VAL A 253 16.07 -39.81 -9.76
C VAL A 253 15.93 -38.92 -8.52
N LEU A 254 14.96 -38.01 -8.51
CA LEU A 254 14.75 -37.11 -7.37
C LEU A 254 14.32 -37.86 -6.10
N ASN A 255 13.45 -38.87 -6.23
CA ASN A 255 13.04 -39.72 -5.11
C ASN A 255 14.22 -40.54 -4.59
N HIS A 256 14.97 -41.20 -5.48
CA HIS A 256 16.13 -42.00 -5.09
C HIS A 256 17.18 -41.15 -4.36
N PHE A 257 17.43 -39.94 -4.85
CA PHE A 257 18.34 -39.02 -4.20
C PHE A 257 17.83 -38.65 -2.79
N TYR A 258 16.55 -38.29 -2.65
CA TYR A 258 15.99 -37.95 -1.35
C TYR A 258 15.99 -39.12 -0.36
N ASP A 259 15.65 -40.31 -0.84
CA ASP A 259 15.63 -41.54 -0.03
C ASP A 259 17.04 -41.88 0.48
N HIS A 260 18.07 -41.77 -0.39
CA HIS A 260 19.47 -41.98 0.01
C HIS A 260 19.90 -41.03 1.14
N GLU A 261 19.65 -39.73 0.98
CA GLU A 261 20.00 -38.76 2.00
C GLU A 261 19.18 -38.95 3.30
N LEU A 262 17.95 -39.43 3.18
CA LEU A 262 17.11 -39.75 4.33
C LEU A 262 17.64 -40.98 5.11
N GLU A 263 18.12 -42.01 4.42
CA GLU A 263 18.71 -43.20 5.04
C GLU A 263 19.98 -42.88 5.83
N GLU A 264 20.75 -41.86 5.38
CA GLU A 264 21.96 -41.38 6.04
C GLU A 264 21.68 -40.20 7.02
N SER A 265 20.46 -40.06 7.49
CA SER A 265 20.06 -38.94 8.36
C SER A 265 19.57 -39.40 9.73
N ILE A 266 19.67 -38.53 10.72
CA ILE A 266 19.17 -38.75 12.08
C ILE A 266 17.83 -38.05 12.29
N LYS A 267 16.81 -38.80 12.67
CA LYS A 267 15.51 -38.25 13.03
C LYS A 267 15.61 -37.41 14.31
N VAL A 268 15.13 -36.20 14.26
CA VAL A 268 15.03 -35.32 15.44
C VAL A 268 13.87 -35.82 16.32
N GLU A 269 14.18 -36.24 17.54
CA GLU A 269 13.17 -36.61 18.53
C GLU A 269 12.38 -35.36 18.97
N ASN A 270 11.08 -35.52 19.21
CA ASN A 270 10.18 -34.45 19.64
C ASN A 270 10.46 -33.97 21.07
#